data_afed1cb3a49a6e0d58fdbbb67f351154
#
_entry.id   afed1cb3a49a6e0d58fdbbb67f351154
#
_cell.length_a   1.000
_cell.length_b   1.000
_cell.length_c   1.000
_cell.angle_alpha   90.00
_cell.angle_beta   90.00
_cell.angle_gamma   90.00
#
_symmetry.space_group_name_H-M   'P 1'
#
loop_
_entity.id
_entity.type
_entity.pdbx_description
1 polymer ?
#
loop_
_entity_poly.entity_id
_entity_poly.type
_entity_poly.pdbx_seq_one_letter_code
_entity_poly.pdbx_strand_id
1 'polypeptide(L)'
;MRSIISNGGRALTSSDAKLYLGNIQGDIEFDTHFALQTWFNSGGKAVALIQPLHMADLCVAMRDLPESVAVLPFGSGSNVMLREEGFAGLVVSLGTRFSGFEVLPDNSLRVGAGAFTKDIVLKALENGFDLSFLGAIPGTIGGALVSNACFAENDILESFLRATIVRRDGRVETIKRGHTDTVTRLCKKLKTGVIVQAILKPERRPVALLEEKLSRMKALHQKTYSTERFRTGHAFYAIQKEFDNARSQLELPKAKAIIAELGDLQDADSSLRLDSRYPNILIGKKKLDVSEIERFGERLRGLARKNLDVELGWNIEIYGMANDASVLQRFDPN
;
A
#
# COMPACT_ATOMS: atom_id res chain seq x y z
N MET A 1 -2.21 13.66 -3.67
CA MET A 1 -1.61 12.94 -2.52
C MET A 1 -0.11 13.16 -2.62
N ARG A 2 0.49 13.89 -1.70
CA ARG A 2 1.91 14.25 -1.75
C ARG A 2 2.74 12.98 -1.62
N SER A 3 3.57 12.66 -2.63
CA SER A 3 4.77 11.86 -2.37
C SER A 3 5.45 12.53 -1.18
N ILE A 4 5.80 11.78 -0.14
CA ILE A 4 6.56 12.32 0.99
C ILE A 4 7.96 12.61 0.46
N ILE A 5 8.09 13.73 -0.26
CA ILE A 5 9.35 14.38 -0.49
C ILE A 5 9.75 14.93 0.87
N SER A 6 10.95 14.63 1.31
CA SER A 6 11.59 15.19 2.49
C SER A 6 11.25 16.67 2.63
N ASN A 7 10.38 17.01 3.57
CA ASN A 7 10.29 18.36 4.08
C ASN A 7 11.67 18.70 4.65
N GLY A 8 12.57 19.36 3.92
CA GLY A 8 13.79 20.01 4.41
C GLY A 8 14.56 19.42 5.60
N GLY A 9 14.24 18.21 6.03
CA GLY A 9 14.82 17.54 7.16
C GLY A 9 16.17 16.91 6.81
N ARG A 10 17.04 16.82 7.76
CA ARG A 10 18.33 16.14 7.65
C ARG A 10 18.09 14.68 7.26
N ALA A 11 18.74 14.21 6.19
CA ALA A 11 18.74 12.81 5.82
C ALA A 11 19.30 11.96 6.98
N LEU A 12 18.61 10.86 7.32
CA LEU A 12 19.09 9.91 8.30
C LEU A 12 20.34 9.22 7.74
N THR A 13 21.38 9.09 8.57
CA THR A 13 22.52 8.23 8.27
C THR A 13 22.45 6.95 9.10
N SER A 14 23.20 5.89 8.69
CA SER A 14 23.23 4.63 9.46
C SER A 14 23.82 4.85 10.87
N SER A 15 24.74 5.82 11.04
CA SER A 15 25.27 6.18 12.35
C SER A 15 24.24 6.88 13.24
N ASP A 16 23.47 7.82 12.67
CA ASP A 16 22.37 8.46 13.39
C ASP A 16 21.29 7.44 13.78
N ALA A 17 20.95 6.52 12.84
CA ALA A 17 19.97 5.47 13.09
C ALA A 17 20.40 4.55 14.25
N LYS A 18 21.67 4.16 14.33
CA LYS A 18 22.20 3.37 15.47
C LYS A 18 22.03 4.08 16.81
N LEU A 19 22.20 5.41 16.83
CA LEU A 19 22.04 6.20 18.06
C LEU A 19 20.54 6.26 18.47
N TYR A 20 19.64 6.58 17.55
CA TYR A 20 18.21 6.75 17.88
C TYR A 20 17.49 5.42 18.14
N LEU A 21 17.93 4.33 17.53
CA LEU A 21 17.29 3.03 17.63
C LEU A 21 17.94 2.10 18.65
N GLY A 22 18.92 2.58 19.42
CA GLY A 22 19.68 1.76 20.37
C GLY A 22 18.87 1.16 21.52
N ASN A 23 17.68 1.68 21.81
CA ASN A 23 16.78 1.18 22.85
C ASN A 23 15.72 0.17 22.35
N ILE A 24 15.77 -0.19 21.08
CA ILE A 24 14.81 -1.13 20.47
C ILE A 24 15.24 -2.56 20.79
N GLN A 25 14.27 -3.39 21.20
CA GLN A 25 14.48 -4.81 21.52
C GLN A 25 14.24 -5.71 20.31
N GLY A 26 13.53 -5.23 19.29
CA GLY A 26 13.26 -5.93 18.03
C GLY A 26 14.48 -5.96 17.11
N ASP A 27 14.30 -6.54 15.94
CA ASP A 27 15.36 -6.66 14.95
C ASP A 27 15.58 -5.33 14.22
N ILE A 28 16.84 -4.98 13.99
CA ILE A 28 17.24 -3.78 13.25
C ILE A 28 18.24 -4.20 12.17
N GLU A 29 17.95 -3.82 10.93
CA GLU A 29 18.86 -3.96 9.80
C GLU A 29 19.22 -2.58 9.26
N PHE A 30 20.49 -2.36 8.93
CA PHE A 30 20.98 -1.11 8.34
C PHE A 30 21.34 -1.33 6.89
N ASP A 31 21.18 -0.29 6.06
CA ASP A 31 21.51 -0.28 4.64
C ASP A 31 20.83 -1.44 3.85
N THR A 32 19.59 -1.73 4.23
CA THR A 32 18.82 -2.87 3.70
C THR A 32 18.36 -2.63 2.28
N HIS A 33 18.64 -3.58 1.37
CA HIS A 33 18.18 -3.52 -0.01
C HIS A 33 16.72 -3.98 -0.15
N PHE A 34 15.89 -3.13 -0.76
CA PHE A 34 14.46 -3.39 -0.93
C PHE A 34 14.06 -4.02 -2.27
N ALA A 35 14.98 -4.13 -3.23
CA ALA A 35 14.68 -4.67 -4.55
C ALA A 35 13.98 -6.05 -4.51
N LEU A 36 14.42 -6.96 -3.62
CA LEU A 36 13.81 -8.30 -3.49
C LEU A 36 12.58 -8.34 -2.58
N GLN A 37 12.27 -7.24 -1.90
CA GLN A 37 11.13 -7.14 -0.99
C GLN A 37 9.92 -6.47 -1.65
N THR A 38 10.09 -5.87 -2.83
CA THR A 38 9.01 -5.27 -3.61
C THR A 38 8.57 -6.20 -4.74
N TRP A 39 7.30 -6.14 -5.09
CA TRP A 39 6.76 -7.01 -6.16
C TRP A 39 7.36 -6.76 -7.53
N PHE A 40 7.78 -5.54 -7.81
CA PHE A 40 8.42 -5.22 -9.08
C PHE A 40 9.91 -5.60 -9.11
N ASN A 41 10.46 -6.07 -8.00
CA ASN A 41 11.87 -6.42 -7.83
C ASN A 41 12.84 -5.26 -8.14
N SER A 42 12.40 -4.01 -7.93
CA SER A 42 13.22 -2.81 -8.06
C SER A 42 13.24 -2.03 -6.74
N GLY A 43 14.30 -1.28 -6.54
CA GLY A 43 14.46 -0.39 -5.40
C GLY A 43 15.85 -0.37 -4.81
N GLY A 44 16.20 0.77 -4.26
CA GLY A 44 17.44 1.03 -3.55
C GLY A 44 17.45 0.55 -2.11
N LYS A 45 18.37 1.12 -1.34
CA LYS A 45 18.54 0.84 0.09
C LYS A 45 17.67 1.76 0.95
N ALA A 46 17.19 1.25 2.07
CA ALA A 46 16.77 2.08 3.18
C ALA A 46 17.88 2.17 4.23
N VAL A 47 18.01 3.32 4.90
CA VAL A 47 19.02 3.53 5.94
C VAL A 47 18.84 2.58 7.11
N ALA A 48 17.61 2.37 7.54
CA ALA A 48 17.29 1.39 8.57
C ALA A 48 15.93 0.73 8.31
N LEU A 49 15.86 -0.56 8.63
CA LEU A 49 14.63 -1.34 8.72
C LEU A 49 14.52 -1.87 10.16
N ILE A 50 13.37 -1.67 10.79
CA ILE A 50 13.06 -2.30 12.08
C ILE A 50 11.93 -3.30 11.97
N GLN A 51 12.03 -4.37 12.76
CA GLN A 51 10.94 -5.27 13.08
C GLN A 51 10.73 -5.24 14.61
N PRO A 52 9.83 -4.37 15.11
CA PRO A 52 9.65 -4.19 16.55
C PRO A 52 9.18 -5.49 17.21
N LEU A 53 9.65 -5.75 18.43
CA LEU A 53 9.28 -6.95 19.19
C LEU A 53 7.80 -6.91 19.62
N HIS A 54 7.32 -5.72 20.02
CA HIS A 54 5.96 -5.46 20.47
C HIS A 54 5.60 -3.97 20.29
N MET A 55 4.36 -3.59 20.59
CA MET A 55 3.89 -2.23 20.38
C MET A 55 4.67 -1.17 21.17
N ALA A 56 5.08 -1.47 22.41
CA ALA A 56 5.87 -0.53 23.21
C ALA A 56 7.25 -0.26 22.58
N ASP A 57 7.87 -1.26 21.98
CA ASP A 57 9.11 -1.15 21.24
C ASP A 57 8.97 -0.21 20.01
N LEU A 58 7.87 -0.37 19.27
CA LEU A 58 7.52 0.56 18.19
C LEU A 58 7.30 2.00 18.69
N CYS A 59 6.64 2.17 19.85
CA CYS A 59 6.44 3.49 20.46
C CYS A 59 7.78 4.17 20.79
N VAL A 60 8.75 3.40 21.30
CA VAL A 60 10.12 3.90 21.60
C VAL A 60 10.79 4.34 20.30
N ALA A 61 10.77 3.50 19.26
CA ALA A 61 11.35 3.83 17.96
C ALA A 61 10.78 5.13 17.37
N MET A 62 9.47 5.27 17.41
CA MET A 62 8.77 6.43 16.85
C MET A 62 9.05 7.72 17.63
N ARG A 63 9.16 7.63 18.97
CA ARG A 63 9.42 8.78 19.85
C ARG A 63 10.87 9.26 19.76
N ASP A 64 11.81 8.31 19.76
CA ASP A 64 13.25 8.62 19.88
C ASP A 64 13.86 9.07 18.53
N LEU A 65 13.18 8.75 17.41
CA LEU A 65 13.59 9.19 16.08
C LEU A 65 13.20 10.66 15.85
N PRO A 66 14.10 11.55 15.36
CA PRO A 66 13.77 12.95 15.07
C PRO A 66 12.56 13.09 14.14
N GLU A 67 11.69 14.05 14.40
CA GLU A 67 10.43 14.25 13.65
C GLU A 67 10.65 14.50 12.15
N SER A 68 11.80 15.09 11.80
CA SER A 68 12.22 15.34 10.43
C SER A 68 12.56 14.07 9.64
N VAL A 69 12.80 12.94 10.30
CA VAL A 69 13.14 11.68 9.64
C VAL A 69 11.87 11.02 9.12
N ALA A 70 11.85 10.71 7.83
CA ALA A 70 10.73 10.02 7.20
C ALA A 70 10.60 8.58 7.73
N VAL A 71 9.36 8.13 7.94
CA VAL A 71 9.05 6.75 8.34
C VAL A 71 8.13 6.12 7.31
N LEU A 72 8.49 4.93 6.85
CA LEU A 72 7.74 4.14 5.89
C LEU A 72 7.23 2.85 6.57
N PRO A 73 5.94 2.75 6.91
CA PRO A 73 5.33 1.47 7.24
C PRO A 73 5.33 0.56 6.01
N PHE A 74 5.93 -0.63 6.14
CA PHE A 74 6.13 -1.55 5.04
C PHE A 74 5.49 -2.91 5.34
N GLY A 75 4.57 -3.33 4.46
CA GLY A 75 3.95 -4.66 4.53
C GLY A 75 4.73 -5.68 3.70
N SER A 76 4.10 -6.23 2.65
CA SER A 76 4.71 -7.20 1.73
C SER A 76 5.23 -6.58 0.44
N GLY A 77 5.33 -5.27 0.32
CA GLY A 77 5.85 -4.59 -0.86
C GLY A 77 4.99 -4.72 -2.14
N SER A 78 3.72 -5.10 -2.01
CA SER A 78 2.83 -5.31 -3.17
C SER A 78 2.32 -4.01 -3.81
N ASN A 79 2.37 -2.89 -3.08
CA ASN A 79 1.91 -1.58 -3.55
C ASN A 79 2.91 -0.44 -3.22
N VAL A 80 4.18 -0.78 -3.07
CA VAL A 80 5.26 0.15 -2.72
C VAL A 80 6.43 -0.05 -3.68
N MET A 81 7.02 1.05 -4.14
CA MET A 81 8.28 1.10 -4.87
C MET A 81 9.26 2.03 -4.13
N LEU A 82 10.52 1.63 -4.05
CA LEU A 82 11.61 2.49 -3.60
C LEU A 82 12.49 2.84 -4.80
N ARG A 83 12.78 4.14 -4.98
CA ARG A 83 13.73 4.59 -6.01
C ARG A 83 15.13 4.07 -5.72
N GLU A 84 15.94 3.92 -6.74
CA GLU A 84 17.27 3.31 -6.71
C GLU A 84 18.24 4.10 -5.82
N GLU A 85 18.08 5.42 -5.71
CA GLU A 85 18.85 6.30 -4.83
C GLU A 85 18.62 6.01 -3.34
N GLY A 86 17.58 5.22 -3.06
CA GLY A 86 17.26 4.76 -1.73
C GLY A 86 16.35 5.70 -0.94
N PHE A 87 16.09 5.30 0.28
CA PHE A 87 15.21 5.97 1.22
C PHE A 87 16.00 6.37 2.47
N ALA A 88 16.26 7.66 2.61
CA ALA A 88 17.00 8.23 3.75
C ALA A 88 16.13 8.34 5.01
N GLY A 89 15.49 7.25 5.40
CA GLY A 89 14.56 7.18 6.52
C GLY A 89 14.49 5.80 7.16
N LEU A 90 13.53 5.65 8.07
CA LEU A 90 13.23 4.40 8.77
C LEU A 90 12.11 3.65 8.07
N VAL A 91 12.35 2.39 7.72
CA VAL A 91 11.30 1.45 7.31
C VAL A 91 10.85 0.63 8.54
N VAL A 92 9.54 0.50 8.70
CA VAL A 92 8.93 -0.28 9.80
C VAL A 92 8.16 -1.46 9.20
N SER A 93 8.65 -2.67 9.42
CA SER A 93 7.98 -3.91 9.08
C SER A 93 7.52 -4.61 10.35
N LEU A 94 6.23 -4.87 10.48
CA LEU A 94 5.67 -5.46 11.71
C LEU A 94 5.92 -6.97 11.82
N GLY A 95 6.03 -7.65 10.68
CA GLY A 95 6.27 -9.09 10.64
C GLY A 95 5.18 -9.92 11.33
N THR A 96 5.53 -11.16 11.66
CA THR A 96 4.62 -12.14 12.27
C THR A 96 4.29 -11.83 13.74
N ARG A 97 5.08 -11.00 14.41
CA ARG A 97 4.84 -10.57 15.80
C ARG A 97 3.54 -9.77 15.95
N PHE A 98 3.06 -9.18 14.86
CA PHE A 98 1.80 -8.44 14.78
C PHE A 98 0.78 -9.12 13.86
N SER A 99 0.73 -10.46 13.86
CA SER A 99 -0.17 -11.27 13.00
C SER A 99 -1.32 -11.93 13.77
N GLY A 100 -1.66 -11.44 14.96
CA GLY A 100 -2.73 -11.99 15.80
C GLY A 100 -4.08 -12.04 15.09
N PHE A 101 -4.91 -13.04 15.43
CA PHE A 101 -6.30 -13.18 15.01
C PHE A 101 -7.14 -13.64 16.19
N GLU A 102 -8.24 -12.95 16.46
CA GLU A 102 -9.16 -13.27 17.56
C GLU A 102 -10.60 -12.92 17.16
N VAL A 103 -11.52 -13.81 17.45
CA VAL A 103 -12.96 -13.55 17.33
C VAL A 103 -13.44 -12.95 18.66
N LEU A 104 -14.01 -11.75 18.61
CA LEU A 104 -14.51 -11.05 19.79
C LEU A 104 -15.96 -11.44 20.12
N PRO A 105 -16.43 -11.25 21.38
CA PRO A 105 -17.78 -11.63 21.79
C PRO A 105 -18.91 -10.96 21.00
N ASP A 106 -18.66 -9.77 20.41
CA ASP A 106 -19.61 -9.03 19.57
C ASP A 106 -19.62 -9.48 18.10
N ASN A 107 -19.01 -10.63 17.80
CA ASN A 107 -18.78 -11.15 16.44
C ASN A 107 -17.97 -10.19 15.54
N SER A 108 -17.10 -9.39 16.10
CA SER A 108 -16.06 -8.71 15.34
C SER A 108 -14.73 -9.47 15.42
N LEU A 109 -13.81 -9.14 14.52
CA LEU A 109 -12.49 -9.76 14.43
C LEU A 109 -11.43 -8.77 14.85
N ARG A 110 -10.57 -9.14 15.82
CA ARG A 110 -9.31 -8.43 16.08
C ARG A 110 -8.23 -9.06 15.23
N VAL A 111 -7.61 -8.28 14.36
CA VAL A 111 -6.58 -8.73 13.44
C VAL A 111 -5.32 -7.86 13.56
N GLY A 112 -4.17 -8.50 13.60
CA GLY A 112 -2.88 -7.81 13.61
C GLY A 112 -2.54 -7.23 12.22
N ALA A 113 -1.99 -6.03 12.18
CA ALA A 113 -1.71 -5.35 10.92
C ALA A 113 -0.57 -6.00 10.09
N GLY A 114 0.34 -6.74 10.75
CA GLY A 114 1.40 -7.52 10.10
C GLY A 114 0.92 -8.86 9.52
N ALA A 115 -0.32 -9.30 9.82
CA ALA A 115 -0.85 -10.56 9.30
C ALA A 115 -1.03 -10.49 7.78
N PHE A 116 -0.65 -11.56 7.07
CA PHE A 116 -0.91 -11.67 5.64
C PHE A 116 -2.42 -11.85 5.36
N THR A 117 -2.92 -11.17 4.34
CA THR A 117 -4.32 -11.25 3.91
C THR A 117 -4.78 -12.69 3.70
N LYS A 118 -3.95 -13.51 3.04
CA LYS A 118 -4.23 -14.93 2.78
C LYS A 118 -4.48 -15.75 4.06
N ASP A 119 -3.71 -15.47 5.12
CA ASP A 119 -3.80 -16.23 6.37
C ASP A 119 -5.05 -15.81 7.17
N ILE A 120 -5.37 -14.50 7.15
CA ILE A 120 -6.58 -13.98 7.79
C ILE A 120 -7.84 -14.48 7.09
N VAL A 121 -7.85 -14.58 5.76
CA VAL A 121 -8.98 -15.15 5.01
C VAL A 121 -9.28 -16.57 5.43
N LEU A 122 -8.27 -17.44 5.57
CA LEU A 122 -8.46 -18.82 6.00
C LEU A 122 -9.04 -18.90 7.42
N LYS A 123 -8.46 -18.15 8.37
CA LYS A 123 -8.95 -18.08 9.75
C LYS A 123 -10.37 -17.50 9.84
N ALA A 124 -10.67 -16.46 9.07
CA ALA A 124 -11.99 -15.87 9.01
C ALA A 124 -13.02 -16.85 8.46
N LEU A 125 -12.68 -17.57 7.37
CA LEU A 125 -13.53 -18.59 6.75
C LEU A 125 -13.86 -19.72 7.72
N GLU A 126 -12.88 -20.28 8.43
CA GLU A 126 -13.06 -21.33 9.45
C GLU A 126 -14.04 -20.91 10.56
N ASN A 127 -14.12 -19.61 10.83
CA ASN A 127 -15.01 -19.03 11.83
C ASN A 127 -16.31 -18.44 11.23
N GLY A 128 -16.59 -18.67 9.94
CA GLY A 128 -17.82 -18.24 9.26
C GLY A 128 -17.89 -16.75 8.95
N PHE A 129 -16.75 -16.06 8.77
CA PHE A 129 -16.68 -14.64 8.44
C PHE A 129 -16.22 -14.42 6.99
N ASP A 130 -16.93 -13.56 6.27
CA ASP A 130 -16.68 -13.31 4.85
C ASP A 130 -15.61 -12.22 4.62
N LEU A 131 -14.39 -12.66 4.43
CA LEU A 131 -13.28 -11.87 3.89
C LEU A 131 -12.71 -12.50 2.61
N SER A 132 -13.52 -13.28 1.89
CA SER A 132 -13.09 -14.11 0.75
C SER A 132 -12.41 -13.31 -0.35
N PHE A 133 -12.80 -12.06 -0.58
CA PHE A 133 -12.20 -11.19 -1.60
C PHE A 133 -10.71 -10.89 -1.32
N LEU A 134 -10.30 -10.83 -0.04
CA LEU A 134 -8.89 -10.63 0.33
C LEU A 134 -8.00 -11.81 -0.07
N GLY A 135 -8.56 -12.99 -0.31
CA GLY A 135 -7.81 -14.15 -0.80
C GLY A 135 -7.23 -13.96 -2.22
N ALA A 136 -7.74 -13.00 -2.96
CA ALA A 136 -7.21 -12.58 -4.27
C ALA A 136 -6.21 -11.41 -4.17
N ILE A 137 -6.04 -10.80 -2.97
CA ILE A 137 -5.23 -9.60 -2.78
C ILE A 137 -4.00 -9.94 -1.96
N PRO A 138 -2.80 -9.77 -2.52
CA PRO A 138 -1.58 -9.99 -1.76
C PRO A 138 -1.32 -8.81 -0.82
N GLY A 139 -0.68 -9.08 0.30
CA GLY A 139 -0.31 -8.03 1.22
C GLY A 139 -0.52 -8.40 2.67
N THR A 140 -0.42 -7.37 3.52
CA THR A 140 -0.76 -7.44 4.94
C THR A 140 -2.04 -6.69 5.22
N ILE A 141 -2.69 -6.97 6.34
CA ILE A 141 -3.91 -6.28 6.76
C ILE A 141 -3.67 -4.76 6.90
N GLY A 142 -2.53 -4.35 7.46
CA GLY A 142 -2.18 -2.91 7.55
C GLY A 142 -2.09 -2.25 6.17
N GLY A 143 -1.40 -2.89 5.22
CA GLY A 143 -1.32 -2.43 3.84
C GLY A 143 -2.68 -2.39 3.15
N ALA A 144 -3.50 -3.44 3.34
CA ALA A 144 -4.86 -3.49 2.79
C ALA A 144 -5.74 -2.33 3.29
N LEU A 145 -5.67 -1.99 4.58
CA LEU A 145 -6.44 -0.89 5.17
C LEU A 145 -6.03 0.49 4.62
N VAL A 146 -4.73 0.79 4.54
CA VAL A 146 -4.26 2.11 4.06
C VAL A 146 -4.50 2.33 2.58
N SER A 147 -4.57 1.25 1.78
CA SER A 147 -4.84 1.31 0.34
C SER A 147 -6.31 1.09 -0.02
N ASN A 148 -7.17 0.82 0.96
CA ASN A 148 -8.53 0.31 0.76
C ASN A 148 -8.55 -0.84 -0.25
N ALA A 149 -7.84 -1.92 0.08
CA ALA A 149 -7.74 -3.08 -0.80
C ALA A 149 -9.12 -3.60 -1.22
N CYS A 150 -9.35 -3.67 -2.52
CA CYS A 150 -10.65 -4.04 -3.08
C CYS A 150 -10.50 -5.07 -4.21
N PHE A 151 -11.51 -5.95 -4.33
CA PHE A 151 -11.63 -6.90 -5.43
C PHE A 151 -13.09 -7.33 -5.63
N ALA A 152 -13.56 -7.35 -6.89
CA ALA A 152 -14.91 -7.79 -7.27
C ALA A 152 -16.02 -7.09 -6.43
N GLU A 153 -15.98 -5.76 -6.40
CA GLU A 153 -16.96 -4.89 -5.71
C GLU A 153 -16.94 -4.94 -4.16
N ASN A 154 -16.02 -5.71 -3.56
CA ASN A 154 -15.83 -5.73 -2.11
C ASN A 154 -14.56 -4.97 -1.75
N ASP A 155 -14.57 -4.23 -0.64
CA ASP A 155 -13.41 -3.56 -0.08
C ASP A 155 -13.27 -3.79 1.44
N ILE A 156 -12.03 -3.68 1.95
CA ILE A 156 -11.75 -3.98 3.35
C ILE A 156 -12.38 -2.95 4.31
N LEU A 157 -12.52 -1.70 3.88
CA LEU A 157 -13.09 -0.65 4.74
C LEU A 157 -14.59 -0.82 4.96
N GLU A 158 -15.31 -1.60 4.15
CA GLU A 158 -16.72 -1.92 4.43
C GLU A 158 -16.89 -2.64 5.79
N SER A 159 -15.95 -3.52 6.13
CA SER A 159 -15.94 -4.23 7.42
C SER A 159 -15.17 -3.49 8.52
N PHE A 160 -14.51 -2.37 8.26
CA PHE A 160 -13.66 -1.67 9.20
C PHE A 160 -14.45 -0.94 10.27
N LEU A 161 -14.13 -1.19 11.55
CA LEU A 161 -14.68 -0.46 12.71
C LEU A 161 -13.67 0.54 13.29
N ARG A 162 -12.47 0.06 13.63
CA ARG A 162 -11.39 0.87 14.20
C ARG A 162 -10.03 0.21 14.02
N ALA A 163 -8.97 1.03 14.11
CA ALA A 163 -7.60 0.56 14.15
C ALA A 163 -6.83 1.24 15.28
N THR A 164 -5.88 0.51 15.87
CA THR A 164 -4.87 1.07 16.76
C THR A 164 -3.65 1.42 15.93
N ILE A 165 -3.20 2.67 16.05
CA ILE A 165 -2.01 3.17 15.36
C ILE A 165 -1.00 3.70 16.38
N VAL A 166 0.28 3.62 16.04
CA VAL A 166 1.37 4.33 16.74
C VAL A 166 1.72 5.56 15.91
N ARG A 167 1.55 6.73 16.50
CA ARG A 167 1.84 8.02 15.90
C ARG A 167 3.35 8.28 15.80
N ARG A 168 3.71 9.32 15.04
CA ARG A 168 5.09 9.72 14.81
C ARG A 168 5.81 10.14 16.11
N ASP A 169 5.09 10.60 17.10
CA ASP A 169 5.59 10.96 18.44
C ASP A 169 5.58 9.79 19.46
N GLY A 170 5.30 8.58 18.99
CA GLY A 170 5.22 7.36 19.79
C GLY A 170 3.91 7.18 20.55
N ARG A 171 2.94 8.11 20.48
CA ARG A 171 1.62 7.94 21.12
C ARG A 171 0.79 6.90 20.40
N VAL A 172 0.05 6.14 21.18
CA VAL A 172 -0.94 5.17 20.69
C VAL A 172 -2.28 5.86 20.55
N GLU A 173 -2.91 5.71 19.39
CA GLU A 173 -4.21 6.29 19.09
C GLU A 173 -5.13 5.26 18.45
N THR A 174 -6.44 5.41 18.70
CA THR A 174 -7.49 4.60 18.04
C THR A 174 -8.19 5.44 16.99
N ILE A 175 -8.04 5.06 15.74
CA ILE A 175 -8.80 5.62 14.60
C ILE A 175 -10.08 4.83 14.45
N LYS A 176 -11.23 5.49 14.58
CA LYS A 176 -12.56 4.91 14.35
C LYS A 176 -13.13 5.40 13.03
N ARG A 177 -13.97 4.57 12.40
CA ARG A 177 -14.78 5.01 11.26
C ARG A 177 -15.85 5.98 11.77
N GLY A 178 -15.81 7.21 11.29
CA GLY A 178 -16.86 8.21 11.55
C GLY A 178 -18.01 8.06 10.56
N HIS A 179 -19.22 8.47 10.95
CA HIS A 179 -20.41 8.40 10.07
C HIS A 179 -20.27 9.20 8.77
N THR A 180 -19.47 10.25 8.79
CA THR A 180 -19.22 11.14 7.64
C THR A 180 -17.88 10.89 6.97
N ASP A 181 -17.15 9.84 7.37
CA ASP A 181 -15.85 9.56 6.78
C ASP A 181 -16.01 9.02 5.36
N THR A 182 -15.44 9.72 4.43
CA THR A 182 -15.21 9.20 3.08
C THR A 182 -14.06 8.19 3.11
N VAL A 183 -14.02 7.26 2.15
CA VAL A 183 -12.91 6.30 2.00
C VAL A 183 -11.57 7.03 2.01
N THR A 184 -11.45 8.09 1.20
CA THR A 184 -10.23 8.89 1.12
C THR A 184 -9.83 9.51 2.45
N ARG A 185 -10.81 10.08 3.20
CA ARG A 185 -10.55 10.67 4.53
C ARG A 185 -10.09 9.62 5.52
N LEU A 186 -10.72 8.44 5.51
CA LEU A 186 -10.36 7.34 6.40
C LEU A 186 -8.95 6.81 6.07
N CYS A 187 -8.63 6.58 4.79
CA CYS A 187 -7.29 6.19 4.38
C CYS A 187 -6.23 7.23 4.79
N LYS A 188 -6.53 8.54 4.66
CA LYS A 188 -5.62 9.60 5.13
C LYS A 188 -5.41 9.53 6.64
N LYS A 189 -6.46 9.32 7.44
CA LYS A 189 -6.35 9.13 8.89
C LYS A 189 -5.48 7.92 9.24
N LEU A 190 -5.67 6.78 8.57
CA LEU A 190 -4.91 5.56 8.79
C LEU A 190 -3.42 5.70 8.44
N LYS A 191 -3.08 6.56 7.48
CA LYS A 191 -1.69 6.87 7.10
C LYS A 191 -0.96 7.82 8.04
N THR A 192 -1.59 8.32 9.10
CA THR A 192 -0.95 9.24 10.06
C THR A 192 -0.05 8.57 11.08
N GLY A 193 0.10 7.25 11.03
CA GLY A 193 0.96 6.46 11.90
C GLY A 193 1.11 5.03 11.37
N VAL A 194 1.72 4.18 12.17
CA VAL A 194 1.86 2.75 11.90
C VAL A 194 0.67 2.00 12.49
N ILE A 195 -0.16 1.35 11.66
CA ILE A 195 -1.26 0.51 12.13
C ILE A 195 -0.66 -0.74 12.76
N VAL A 196 -1.02 -1.07 14.00
CA VAL A 196 -0.57 -2.29 14.69
C VAL A 196 -1.63 -3.37 14.75
N GLN A 197 -2.90 -2.99 14.83
CA GLN A 197 -4.05 -3.91 14.78
C GLN A 197 -5.30 -3.19 14.29
N ALA A 198 -6.28 -3.95 13.82
CA ALA A 198 -7.60 -3.46 13.46
C ALA A 198 -8.72 -4.34 14.04
N ILE A 199 -9.91 -3.73 14.19
CA ILE A 199 -11.16 -4.43 14.45
C ILE A 199 -12.01 -4.35 13.19
N LEU A 200 -12.34 -5.52 12.65
CA LEU A 200 -13.18 -5.69 11.48
C LEU A 200 -14.49 -6.37 11.88
N LYS A 201 -15.59 -6.04 11.23
CA LYS A 201 -16.89 -6.70 11.41
C LYS A 201 -17.44 -7.16 10.06
N PRO A 202 -16.84 -8.20 9.45
CA PRO A 202 -17.34 -8.77 8.23
C PRO A 202 -18.66 -9.53 8.45
N GLU A 203 -19.39 -9.75 7.37
CA GLU A 203 -20.63 -10.51 7.39
C GLU A 203 -20.36 -11.98 7.76
N ARG A 204 -21.30 -12.60 8.46
CA ARG A 204 -21.25 -14.04 8.73
C ARG A 204 -22.02 -14.83 7.68
N ARG A 205 -21.43 -15.96 7.27
CA ARG A 205 -22.04 -16.88 6.31
C ARG A 205 -21.64 -18.33 6.61
N PRO A 206 -22.41 -19.31 6.15
CA PRO A 206 -22.02 -20.72 6.22
C PRO A 206 -20.67 -20.97 5.57
N VAL A 207 -19.81 -21.76 6.22
CA VAL A 207 -18.44 -22.05 5.77
C VAL A 207 -18.41 -22.58 4.34
N ALA A 208 -19.30 -23.50 3.98
CA ALA A 208 -19.36 -24.07 2.63
C ALA A 208 -19.58 -23.00 1.53
N LEU A 209 -20.42 -21.98 1.79
CA LEU A 209 -20.61 -20.88 0.85
C LEU A 209 -19.38 -19.96 0.76
N LEU A 210 -18.65 -19.82 1.87
CA LEU A 210 -17.41 -19.04 1.89
C LEU A 210 -16.29 -19.73 1.12
N GLU A 211 -16.18 -21.06 1.20
CA GLU A 211 -15.23 -21.87 0.43
C GLU A 211 -15.48 -21.73 -1.08
N GLU A 212 -16.74 -21.84 -1.48
CA GLU A 212 -17.14 -21.64 -2.88
C GLU A 212 -16.81 -20.21 -3.33
N LYS A 213 -17.17 -19.20 -2.53
CA LYS A 213 -16.87 -17.78 -2.84
C LYS A 213 -15.37 -17.55 -2.96
N LEU A 214 -14.56 -18.07 -2.03
CA LEU A 214 -13.10 -17.94 -2.07
C LEU A 214 -12.51 -18.57 -3.34
N SER A 215 -12.97 -19.77 -3.70
CA SER A 215 -12.53 -20.47 -4.92
C SER A 215 -12.89 -19.66 -6.17
N ARG A 216 -14.09 -19.11 -6.24
CA ARG A 216 -14.54 -18.22 -7.33
C ARG A 216 -13.71 -16.94 -7.41
N MET A 217 -13.40 -16.30 -6.26
CA MET A 217 -12.55 -15.10 -6.23
C MET A 217 -11.13 -15.38 -6.74
N LYS A 218 -10.54 -16.50 -6.34
CA LYS A 218 -9.21 -16.93 -6.83
C LYS A 218 -9.22 -17.20 -8.33
N ALA A 219 -10.22 -17.92 -8.84
CA ALA A 219 -10.37 -18.20 -10.26
C ALA A 219 -10.56 -16.91 -11.08
N LEU A 220 -11.39 -15.98 -10.60
CA LEU A 220 -11.59 -14.69 -11.21
C LEU A 220 -10.28 -13.87 -11.25
N HIS A 221 -9.52 -13.85 -10.17
CA HIS A 221 -8.22 -13.17 -10.11
C HIS A 221 -7.25 -13.74 -11.14
N GLN A 222 -7.11 -15.07 -11.23
CA GLN A 222 -6.24 -15.74 -12.21
C GLN A 222 -6.64 -15.44 -13.66
N LYS A 223 -7.94 -15.33 -13.92
CA LYS A 223 -8.47 -14.96 -15.25
C LYS A 223 -8.21 -13.49 -15.58
N THR A 224 -8.31 -12.61 -14.57
CA THR A 224 -8.25 -11.15 -14.76
C THR A 224 -6.82 -10.64 -14.88
N TYR A 225 -5.89 -11.16 -14.07
CA TYR A 225 -4.55 -10.61 -13.95
C TYR A 225 -3.49 -11.51 -14.53
N SER A 226 -2.46 -10.89 -15.09
CA SER A 226 -1.26 -11.59 -15.56
C SER A 226 -0.47 -12.20 -14.39
N THR A 227 0.26 -13.27 -14.69
CA THR A 227 1.21 -13.91 -13.77
C THR A 227 2.65 -13.48 -14.02
N GLU A 228 2.87 -12.48 -14.86
CA GLU A 228 4.18 -11.95 -15.20
C GLU A 228 4.98 -11.55 -13.95
N ARG A 229 6.28 -11.87 -13.98
CA ARG A 229 7.18 -11.69 -12.82
C ARG A 229 7.38 -10.22 -12.45
N PHE A 230 7.60 -9.36 -13.46
CA PHE A 230 7.85 -7.94 -13.25
C PHE A 230 6.57 -7.16 -13.56
N ARG A 231 5.66 -7.09 -12.59
CA ARG A 231 4.40 -6.38 -12.75
C ARG A 231 4.08 -5.53 -11.53
N THR A 232 3.34 -4.47 -11.74
CA THR A 232 2.75 -3.67 -10.66
C THR A 232 1.46 -4.31 -10.14
N GLY A 233 0.93 -3.78 -9.04
CA GLY A 233 -0.51 -3.81 -8.77
C GLY A 233 -1.24 -2.82 -9.70
N HIS A 234 -2.45 -2.39 -9.34
CA HIS A 234 -3.12 -1.31 -10.07
C HIS A 234 -2.29 -0.03 -9.97
N ALA A 235 -1.84 0.50 -11.11
CA ALA A 235 -0.92 1.61 -11.15
C ALA A 235 -1.60 2.94 -10.81
N PHE A 236 -2.86 3.14 -11.26
CA PHE A 236 -3.54 4.42 -11.18
C PHE A 236 -4.96 4.29 -10.66
N TYR A 237 -5.50 5.42 -10.18
CA TYR A 237 -6.91 5.66 -9.94
C TYR A 237 -7.35 6.93 -10.68
N ALA A 238 -8.63 7.03 -11.05
CA ALA A 238 -9.19 8.23 -11.65
C ALA A 238 -9.52 9.26 -10.58
N ILE A 239 -9.11 10.53 -10.79
CA ILE A 239 -9.45 11.65 -9.92
C ILE A 239 -10.69 12.33 -10.50
N GLN A 240 -11.80 12.34 -9.78
CA GLN A 240 -12.99 13.08 -10.17
C GLN A 240 -12.99 14.48 -9.57
N LYS A 241 -13.18 15.50 -10.42
CA LYS A 241 -13.19 16.91 -9.99
C LYS A 241 -14.46 17.33 -9.23
N GLU A 242 -15.56 16.57 -9.31
CA GLU A 242 -16.90 17.10 -8.95
C GLU A 242 -17.66 16.40 -7.82
N PHE A 243 -17.13 15.38 -7.15
CA PHE A 243 -17.90 14.68 -6.13
C PHE A 243 -17.16 14.50 -4.79
N ASP A 244 -17.68 15.20 -3.78
CA ASP A 244 -17.29 15.06 -2.38
C ASP A 244 -17.82 13.75 -1.73
N ASN A 245 -18.38 12.83 -2.53
CA ASN A 245 -18.95 11.58 -2.08
C ASN A 245 -17.96 10.43 -2.16
N ALA A 246 -17.79 9.82 -1.06
CA ALA A 246 -16.76 8.92 -0.56
C ALA A 246 -16.38 7.68 -1.38
N ARG A 247 -17.23 7.18 -2.24
CA ARG A 247 -16.97 6.00 -3.07
C ARG A 247 -16.33 6.32 -4.43
N SER A 248 -16.38 7.57 -4.84
CA SER A 248 -16.06 7.97 -6.21
C SER A 248 -14.60 8.37 -6.46
N GLN A 249 -13.79 8.55 -5.43
CA GLN A 249 -12.44 9.11 -5.60
C GLN A 249 -11.33 8.07 -5.85
N LEU A 250 -11.61 6.76 -5.75
CA LEU A 250 -10.65 5.68 -6.01
C LEU A 250 -11.23 4.68 -7.01
N GLU A 251 -11.63 5.15 -8.19
CA GLU A 251 -12.22 4.28 -9.20
C GLU A 251 -11.14 3.59 -10.04
N LEU A 252 -10.60 2.50 -9.53
CA LEU A 252 -9.69 1.62 -10.27
C LEU A 252 -10.31 1.10 -11.59
N PRO A 253 -11.59 0.72 -11.66
CA PRO A 253 -12.23 0.33 -12.91
C PRO A 253 -12.29 1.46 -13.95
N LYS A 254 -12.53 2.72 -13.53
CA LYS A 254 -12.49 3.87 -14.45
C LYS A 254 -11.10 4.14 -14.97
N ALA A 255 -10.07 4.08 -14.09
CA ALA A 255 -8.69 4.21 -14.55
C ALA A 255 -8.35 3.14 -15.60
N LYS A 256 -8.82 1.89 -15.44
CA LYS A 256 -8.66 0.85 -16.45
C LYS A 256 -9.27 1.24 -17.79
N ALA A 257 -10.51 1.74 -17.80
CA ALA A 257 -11.21 2.15 -19.01
C ALA A 257 -10.50 3.32 -19.70
N ILE A 258 -10.12 4.35 -18.95
CA ILE A 258 -9.37 5.51 -19.43
C ILE A 258 -8.05 5.08 -20.08
N ILE A 259 -7.29 4.21 -19.42
CA ILE A 259 -6.01 3.74 -19.96
C ILE A 259 -6.21 2.88 -21.21
N ALA A 260 -7.26 2.07 -21.27
CA ALA A 260 -7.61 1.29 -22.45
C ALA A 260 -7.97 2.20 -23.66
N GLU A 261 -8.65 3.33 -23.40
CA GLU A 261 -9.04 4.29 -24.44
C GLU A 261 -7.83 5.09 -24.98
N LEU A 262 -6.78 5.29 -24.18
CA LEU A 262 -5.55 5.92 -24.65
C LEU A 262 -4.81 5.11 -25.73
N GLY A 263 -5.23 3.85 -25.94
CA GLY A 263 -4.69 2.99 -26.97
C GLY A 263 -3.31 2.43 -26.68
N ASP A 264 -2.72 1.81 -27.69
CA ASP A 264 -1.42 1.15 -27.58
C ASP A 264 -0.31 2.18 -27.63
N LEU A 265 0.08 2.69 -26.45
CA LEU A 265 1.20 3.61 -26.26
C LEU A 265 2.56 2.90 -26.29
N GLN A 266 2.59 1.69 -26.83
CA GLN A 266 3.80 0.90 -26.94
C GLN A 266 4.69 1.51 -28.03
N ASP A 267 5.71 2.26 -27.62
CA ASP A 267 6.92 2.34 -28.44
C ASP A 267 7.46 0.91 -28.57
N ALA A 268 7.71 0.46 -29.78
CA ALA A 268 8.19 -0.91 -30.04
C ALA A 268 9.45 -1.27 -29.23
N ASP A 269 10.24 -0.28 -28.83
CA ASP A 269 11.44 -0.40 -28.00
C ASP A 269 11.20 -0.27 -26.49
N SER A 270 9.97 -0.01 -26.04
CA SER A 270 9.71 0.14 -24.62
C SER A 270 9.92 -1.16 -23.85
N SER A 271 10.70 -1.09 -22.76
CA SER A 271 10.85 -2.19 -21.79
C SER A 271 9.61 -2.38 -20.91
N LEU A 272 8.65 -1.43 -20.94
CA LEU A 272 7.38 -1.46 -20.23
C LEU A 272 6.22 -1.59 -21.22
N ARG A 273 5.18 -2.29 -20.79
CA ARG A 273 3.90 -2.37 -21.49
C ARG A 273 2.73 -2.39 -20.49
N LEU A 274 1.55 -2.10 -20.97
CA LEU A 274 0.30 -2.33 -20.26
C LEU A 274 -0.05 -3.82 -20.30
N ASP A 275 -0.68 -4.32 -19.24
CA ASP A 275 -1.25 -5.67 -19.26
C ASP A 275 -2.44 -5.71 -20.21
N SER A 276 -2.43 -6.64 -21.18
CA SER A 276 -3.52 -6.80 -22.17
C SER A 276 -4.84 -7.21 -21.54
N ARG A 277 -4.82 -7.90 -20.40
CA ARG A 277 -6.02 -8.31 -19.65
C ARG A 277 -6.53 -7.19 -18.74
N TYR A 278 -5.62 -6.43 -18.15
CA TYR A 278 -5.96 -5.35 -17.25
C TYR A 278 -5.02 -4.14 -17.46
N PRO A 279 -5.36 -3.21 -18.36
CA PRO A 279 -4.49 -2.11 -18.78
C PRO A 279 -3.98 -1.20 -17.66
N ASN A 280 -4.58 -1.23 -16.47
CA ASN A 280 -4.09 -0.49 -15.30
C ASN A 280 -2.94 -1.20 -14.54
N ILE A 281 -2.34 -2.23 -15.14
CA ILE A 281 -1.16 -2.93 -14.62
C ILE A 281 -0.01 -2.71 -15.60
N LEU A 282 1.14 -2.28 -15.07
CA LEU A 282 2.37 -2.13 -15.83
C LEU A 282 3.18 -3.42 -15.76
N ILE A 283 3.68 -3.88 -16.89
CA ILE A 283 4.49 -5.10 -17.01
C ILE A 283 5.84 -4.75 -17.63
N GLY A 284 6.91 -5.12 -16.94
CA GLY A 284 8.28 -5.03 -17.46
C GLY A 284 8.70 -6.30 -18.18
N LYS A 285 9.33 -6.17 -19.35
CA LYS A 285 9.99 -7.30 -20.06
C LYS A 285 11.20 -7.83 -19.29
N LYS A 286 11.80 -7.00 -18.45
CA LYS A 286 12.96 -7.27 -17.59
C LYS A 286 12.79 -6.50 -16.27
N LYS A 287 13.74 -6.67 -15.34
CA LYS A 287 13.88 -5.78 -14.19
C LYS A 287 14.16 -4.36 -14.70
N LEU A 288 13.38 -3.39 -14.21
CA LEU A 288 13.49 -1.97 -14.54
C LEU A 288 13.73 -1.14 -13.29
N ASP A 289 14.29 0.03 -13.49
CA ASP A 289 14.40 1.02 -12.44
C ASP A 289 13.04 1.69 -12.17
N VAL A 290 12.80 2.09 -10.94
CA VAL A 290 11.55 2.77 -10.55
C VAL A 290 11.39 4.08 -11.34
N SER A 291 12.48 4.78 -11.62
CA SER A 291 12.49 5.98 -12.47
C SER A 291 11.98 5.73 -13.90
N GLU A 292 12.23 4.55 -14.48
CA GLU A 292 11.68 4.18 -15.80
C GLU A 292 10.16 3.97 -15.72
N ILE A 293 9.70 3.33 -14.62
CA ILE A 293 8.28 3.10 -14.38
C ILE A 293 7.55 4.43 -14.15
N GLU A 294 8.14 5.33 -13.37
CA GLU A 294 7.58 6.66 -13.13
C GLU A 294 7.46 7.47 -14.43
N ARG A 295 8.52 7.53 -15.24
CA ARG A 295 8.50 8.25 -16.54
C ARG A 295 7.41 7.72 -17.46
N PHE A 296 7.26 6.41 -17.55
CA PHE A 296 6.18 5.79 -18.32
C PHE A 296 4.80 6.17 -17.77
N GLY A 297 4.61 6.08 -16.46
CA GLY A 297 3.36 6.44 -15.82
C GLY A 297 3.01 7.93 -15.93
N GLU A 298 3.99 8.84 -15.80
CA GLU A 298 3.76 10.28 -15.99
C GLU A 298 3.39 10.59 -17.46
N ARG A 299 3.97 9.89 -18.42
CA ARG A 299 3.55 9.99 -19.82
C ARG A 299 2.08 9.58 -20.00
N LEU A 300 1.63 8.47 -19.40
CA LEU A 300 0.22 8.05 -19.42
C LEU A 300 -0.69 9.11 -18.78
N ARG A 301 -0.31 9.65 -17.64
CA ARG A 301 -1.05 10.72 -16.96
C ARG A 301 -1.18 11.98 -17.82
N GLY A 302 -0.08 12.37 -18.47
CA GLY A 302 -0.06 13.50 -19.40
C GLY A 302 -0.99 13.30 -20.58
N LEU A 303 -1.04 12.11 -21.14
CA LEU A 303 -1.93 11.77 -22.27
C LEU A 303 -3.39 11.71 -21.83
N ALA A 304 -3.72 11.14 -20.68
CA ALA A 304 -5.08 11.15 -20.13
C ALA A 304 -5.61 12.57 -19.96
N ARG A 305 -4.78 13.47 -19.41
CA ARG A 305 -5.13 14.88 -19.27
C ARG A 305 -5.31 15.58 -20.62
N LYS A 306 -4.40 15.35 -21.57
CA LYS A 306 -4.41 16.01 -22.88
C LYS A 306 -5.55 15.55 -23.76
N ASN A 307 -5.79 14.26 -23.84
CA ASN A 307 -6.68 13.65 -24.82
C ASN A 307 -8.11 13.45 -24.31
N LEU A 308 -8.27 13.24 -22.98
CA LEU A 308 -9.55 12.86 -22.37
C LEU A 308 -10.03 13.84 -21.29
N ASP A 309 -9.25 14.89 -20.98
CA ASP A 309 -9.48 15.82 -19.84
C ASP A 309 -9.70 15.12 -18.51
N VAL A 310 -9.00 14.00 -18.31
CA VAL A 310 -9.09 13.20 -17.08
C VAL A 310 -7.76 13.22 -16.34
N GLU A 311 -7.84 13.36 -15.01
CA GLU A 311 -6.67 13.26 -14.17
C GLU A 311 -6.55 11.87 -13.54
N LEU A 312 -5.37 11.24 -13.71
CA LEU A 312 -5.00 9.98 -13.07
C LEU A 312 -4.07 10.24 -11.89
N GLY A 313 -4.35 9.65 -10.73
CA GLY A 313 -3.46 9.61 -9.58
C GLY A 313 -2.72 8.28 -9.50
N TRP A 314 -1.48 8.29 -8.99
CA TRP A 314 -0.77 7.06 -8.68
C TRP A 314 -1.44 6.32 -7.53
N ASN A 315 -1.78 5.05 -7.75
CA ASN A 315 -2.26 4.13 -6.70
C ASN A 315 -1.10 3.44 -5.97
N ILE A 316 0.06 3.33 -6.63
CA ILE A 316 1.28 2.80 -6.05
C ILE A 316 1.98 3.90 -5.26
N GLU A 317 2.44 3.58 -4.07
CA GLU A 317 3.23 4.49 -3.24
C GLU A 317 4.71 4.42 -3.67
N ILE A 318 5.27 5.56 -4.09
CA ILE A 318 6.66 5.65 -4.54
C ILE A 318 7.45 6.51 -3.55
N TYR A 319 8.53 5.94 -3.02
CA TYR A 319 9.38 6.56 -2.00
C TYR A 319 10.84 6.67 -2.46
N GLY A 320 11.60 7.50 -1.76
CA GLY A 320 13.02 7.72 -2.01
C GLY A 320 13.30 9.00 -2.79
N MET A 321 14.58 9.36 -2.89
CA MET A 321 15.03 10.56 -3.60
C MET A 321 14.82 10.38 -5.11
N ALA A 322 14.45 11.44 -5.80
CA ALA A 322 14.34 11.44 -7.26
C ALA A 322 15.60 12.06 -7.88
N ASN A 323 16.20 11.37 -8.82
CA ASN A 323 17.37 11.89 -9.57
C ASN A 323 16.99 12.92 -10.64
N ASP A 324 15.74 12.92 -11.06
CA ASP A 324 15.29 13.74 -12.18
C ASP A 324 14.43 14.90 -11.70
N ALA A 325 14.93 16.13 -11.89
CA ALA A 325 14.20 17.36 -11.59
C ALA A 325 12.85 17.46 -12.33
N SER A 326 12.69 16.77 -13.45
CA SER A 326 11.44 16.72 -14.21
C SER A 326 10.34 15.94 -13.47
N VAL A 327 10.71 15.01 -12.60
CA VAL A 327 9.78 14.27 -11.72
C VAL A 327 9.36 15.16 -10.54
N LEU A 328 10.26 16.03 -10.05
CA LEU A 328 10.00 16.90 -8.90
C LEU A 328 9.09 18.10 -9.23
N GLN A 329 9.16 18.66 -10.44
CA GLN A 329 8.40 19.87 -10.83
C GLN A 329 6.89 19.64 -11.06
N ARG A 330 6.42 18.40 -11.08
CA ARG A 330 5.03 18.06 -11.45
C ARG A 330 4.10 17.83 -10.27
N PHE A 331 4.54 18.04 -9.03
CA PHE A 331 3.77 17.77 -7.82
C PHE A 331 3.42 19.00 -6.99
N ASP A 332 3.37 20.19 -7.58
CA ASP A 332 2.77 21.37 -6.93
C ASP A 332 1.36 21.60 -7.51
N PRO A 333 0.31 21.14 -6.83
CA PRO A 333 -1.03 21.62 -7.07
C PRO A 333 -1.23 22.85 -6.18
N ASN A 334 -1.09 24.05 -6.77
CA ASN A 334 -1.78 25.22 -6.21
C ASN A 334 -3.27 25.00 -6.20
#